data_45642cd3196641528c4f7ff5a86693b9
#
_entry.id   45642cd3196641528c4f7ff5a86693b9
#
_cell.length_a   1.000
_cell.length_b   1.000
_cell.length_c   1.000
_cell.angle_alpha   90.00
_cell.angle_beta   90.00
_cell.angle_gamma   90.00
#
_symmetry.space_group_name_H-M   'P 1'
#
loop_
_entity.id
_entity.type
_entity.pdbx_description
1 polymer ?
#
loop_
_entity_poly.entity_id
_entity_poly.type
_entity_poly.pdbx_seq_one_letter_code
_entity_poly.pdbx_strand_id
1 'polypeptide(L)'
;RYMSLKQSIKSVIPSFAWNLLRKTHSGVTHLPDLPSVYLHPWRRESLQQLAKLKNIHAGKRAFIIGNGPSLKQTDLSRLRNEYTFGLNRIYLMFPDLGFHTTYFVTVNDLVIEQCKDDILALPIPKFLSWRTHGLFPSGKAPATFLYTTYDNPAFARDVRHRVWESATVTYVALQLAFHMGFQQVVLIGVDHSSFVPGKANTTIVSQGDDPNHFNPSYFGKGFRWQLPDFETSEIGYRLARQAYEKAGRQVIDATIGGKLTIFPKVDYSSLF
;
A
#
# COMPACT_ATOMS: atom_id res chain seq x y z
N ARG A 1 3.75 -33.79 -18.18
CA ARG A 1 3.47 -32.47 -17.54
C ARG A 1 2.02 -32.11 -17.86
N TYR A 2 1.10 -32.36 -16.95
CA TYR A 2 -0.29 -31.92 -17.10
C TYR A 2 -0.36 -30.39 -16.90
N MET A 3 -0.72 -29.66 -17.94
CA MET A 3 -1.10 -28.25 -17.83
C MET A 3 -2.32 -28.16 -16.92
N SER A 4 -2.33 -27.21 -15.99
CA SER A 4 -3.50 -27.00 -15.12
C SER A 4 -4.71 -26.62 -16.00
N LEU A 5 -5.92 -27.01 -15.58
CA LEU A 5 -7.17 -26.71 -16.31
C LEU A 5 -7.29 -25.21 -16.65
N LYS A 6 -6.81 -24.32 -15.77
CA LYS A 6 -6.73 -22.87 -15.99
C LYS A 6 -5.80 -22.47 -17.15
N GLN A 7 -4.68 -23.17 -17.33
CA GLN A 7 -3.74 -22.88 -18.43
C GLN A 7 -4.31 -23.34 -19.78
N SER A 8 -4.99 -24.49 -19.80
CA SER A 8 -5.64 -24.99 -21.00
C SER A 8 -6.81 -24.11 -21.46
N ILE A 9 -7.62 -23.59 -20.52
CA ILE A 9 -8.71 -22.66 -20.84
C ILE A 9 -8.16 -21.33 -21.34
N LYS A 10 -7.07 -20.82 -20.76
CA LYS A 10 -6.45 -19.55 -21.15
C LYS A 10 -5.86 -19.58 -22.58
N SER A 11 -5.46 -20.73 -23.09
CA SER A 11 -4.91 -20.87 -24.45
C SER A 11 -5.98 -20.84 -25.55
N VAL A 12 -7.24 -21.06 -25.21
CA VAL A 12 -8.36 -21.20 -26.20
C VAL A 12 -9.21 -19.91 -26.24
N ILE A 13 -9.23 -19.11 -25.17
CA ILE A 13 -10.05 -17.88 -25.08
C ILE A 13 -9.22 -16.66 -25.52
N PRO A 14 -9.73 -15.83 -26.46
CA PRO A 14 -9.08 -14.57 -26.82
C PRO A 14 -8.83 -13.70 -25.59
N SER A 15 -7.69 -12.99 -25.54
CA SER A 15 -7.26 -12.21 -24.38
C SER A 15 -8.30 -11.15 -23.91
N PHE A 16 -9.05 -10.56 -24.84
CA PHE A 16 -10.11 -9.60 -24.51
C PHE A 16 -11.30 -10.29 -23.81
N ALA A 17 -11.72 -11.47 -24.28
CA ALA A 17 -12.81 -12.23 -23.68
C ALA A 17 -12.41 -12.78 -22.29
N TRP A 18 -11.15 -13.22 -22.14
CA TRP A 18 -10.60 -13.62 -20.86
C TRP A 18 -10.59 -12.46 -19.86
N ASN A 19 -10.17 -11.26 -20.29
CA ASN A 19 -10.18 -10.07 -19.45
C ASN A 19 -11.61 -9.63 -19.07
N LEU A 20 -12.56 -9.77 -19.97
CA LEU A 20 -13.97 -9.49 -19.70
C LEU A 20 -14.55 -10.46 -18.66
N LEU A 21 -14.30 -11.78 -18.83
CA LEU A 21 -14.71 -12.81 -17.87
C LEU A 21 -14.11 -12.58 -16.48
N ARG A 22 -12.84 -12.17 -16.40
CA ARG A 22 -12.19 -11.86 -15.12
C ARG A 22 -12.79 -10.62 -14.46
N LYS A 23 -13.14 -9.59 -15.23
CA LYS A 23 -13.80 -8.38 -14.70
C LYS A 23 -15.20 -8.68 -14.18
N THR A 24 -16.00 -9.47 -14.93
CA THR A 24 -17.34 -9.88 -14.50
C THR A 24 -17.29 -10.79 -13.28
N HIS A 25 -16.39 -11.76 -13.24
CA HIS A 25 -16.19 -12.64 -12.08
C HIS A 25 -15.81 -11.81 -10.84
N SER A 26 -14.84 -10.92 -10.97
CA SER A 26 -14.44 -10.01 -9.87
C SER A 26 -15.62 -9.14 -9.41
N GLY A 27 -16.44 -8.62 -10.32
CA GLY A 27 -17.65 -7.87 -9.97
C GLY A 27 -18.65 -8.68 -9.15
N VAL A 28 -18.90 -9.93 -9.56
CA VAL A 28 -19.87 -10.82 -8.88
C VAL A 28 -19.37 -11.27 -7.51
N THR A 29 -18.08 -11.59 -7.35
CA THR A 29 -17.52 -12.05 -6.07
C THR A 29 -17.57 -10.99 -4.98
N HIS A 30 -17.59 -9.71 -5.33
CA HIS A 30 -17.68 -8.60 -4.38
C HIS A 30 -19.10 -8.06 -4.15
N LEU A 31 -20.12 -8.58 -4.82
CA LEU A 31 -21.51 -8.18 -4.58
C LEU A 31 -21.94 -8.30 -3.11
N PRO A 32 -21.60 -9.37 -2.37
CA PRO A 32 -21.99 -9.50 -0.95
C PRO A 32 -21.38 -8.43 -0.04
N ASP A 33 -20.23 -7.85 -0.41
CA ASP A 33 -19.56 -6.83 0.39
C ASP A 33 -20.22 -5.45 0.28
N LEU A 34 -20.93 -5.18 -0.84
CA LEU A 34 -21.45 -3.87 -1.17
C LEU A 34 -22.34 -3.25 -0.10
N PRO A 35 -23.28 -3.99 0.56
CA PRO A 35 -24.07 -3.40 1.63
C PRO A 35 -23.21 -2.85 2.77
N SER A 36 -22.23 -3.61 3.26
CA SER A 36 -21.33 -3.15 4.32
C SER A 36 -20.44 -1.99 3.87
N VAL A 37 -19.93 -2.05 2.64
CA VAL A 37 -19.04 -1.04 2.04
C VAL A 37 -19.72 0.31 1.84
N TYR A 38 -21.03 0.35 1.62
CA TYR A 38 -21.73 1.61 1.31
C TYR A 38 -22.74 2.04 2.37
N LEU A 39 -23.24 1.13 3.21
CA LEU A 39 -24.28 1.44 4.19
C LEU A 39 -23.76 1.57 5.62
N HIS A 40 -22.62 0.95 5.97
CA HIS A 40 -22.09 1.01 7.32
C HIS A 40 -21.67 2.44 7.69
N PRO A 41 -22.02 2.94 8.91
CA PRO A 41 -21.74 4.33 9.31
C PRO A 41 -20.26 4.74 9.15
N TRP A 42 -19.33 3.91 9.58
CA TRP A 42 -17.89 4.18 9.45
C TRP A 42 -17.42 4.29 7.99
N ARG A 43 -18.01 3.47 7.11
CA ARG A 43 -17.64 3.56 5.70
C ARG A 43 -18.24 4.82 5.04
N ARG A 44 -19.44 5.22 5.45
CA ARG A 44 -20.05 6.49 5.01
C ARG A 44 -19.24 7.69 5.48
N GLU A 45 -18.79 7.70 6.74
CA GLU A 45 -17.86 8.72 7.26
C GLU A 45 -16.56 8.72 6.46
N SER A 46 -15.97 7.54 6.19
CA SER A 46 -14.77 7.41 5.37
C SER A 46 -14.95 7.99 3.96
N LEU A 47 -16.08 7.74 3.31
CA LEU A 47 -16.40 8.31 1.99
C LEU A 47 -16.43 9.84 2.02
N GLN A 48 -16.99 10.44 3.08
CA GLN A 48 -17.00 11.89 3.26
C GLN A 48 -15.59 12.44 3.47
N GLN A 49 -14.76 11.79 4.29
CA GLN A 49 -13.37 12.20 4.50
C GLN A 49 -12.56 12.07 3.21
N LEU A 50 -12.68 10.96 2.48
CA LEU A 50 -12.01 10.78 1.19
C LEU A 50 -12.44 11.82 0.15
N ALA A 51 -13.73 12.21 0.15
CA ALA A 51 -14.20 13.29 -0.73
C ALA A 51 -13.52 14.63 -0.44
N LYS A 52 -13.31 14.97 0.85
CA LYS A 52 -12.61 16.20 1.26
C LYS A 52 -11.12 16.18 0.89
N LEU A 53 -10.52 15.01 0.84
CA LEU A 53 -9.11 14.84 0.49
C LEU A 53 -8.84 14.89 -1.02
N LYS A 54 -9.88 14.84 -1.87
CA LYS A 54 -9.68 14.86 -3.32
C LYS A 54 -9.04 16.18 -3.78
N ASN A 55 -7.86 16.05 -4.42
CA ASN A 55 -7.05 17.15 -4.95
C ASN A 55 -6.60 18.20 -3.90
N ILE A 56 -6.69 17.91 -2.61
CA ILE A 56 -6.30 18.85 -1.53
C ILE A 56 -4.83 19.27 -1.63
N HIS A 57 -3.99 18.45 -2.24
CA HIS A 57 -2.56 18.69 -2.43
C HIS A 57 -2.16 18.86 -3.90
N ALA A 58 -3.07 19.42 -4.72
CA ALA A 58 -2.79 19.64 -6.12
C ALA A 58 -1.48 20.42 -6.34
N GLY A 59 -0.62 19.92 -7.25
CA GLY A 59 0.67 20.51 -7.58
C GLY A 59 1.79 20.32 -6.54
N LYS A 60 1.52 19.63 -5.42
CA LYS A 60 2.51 19.38 -4.37
C LYS A 60 3.30 18.10 -4.61
N ARG A 61 4.39 17.96 -3.86
CA ARG A 61 5.22 16.74 -3.75
C ARG A 61 4.86 15.97 -2.49
N ALA A 62 4.97 14.64 -2.54
CA ALA A 62 4.88 13.78 -1.36
C ALA A 62 5.96 12.70 -1.38
N PHE A 63 6.33 12.20 -0.21
CA PHE A 63 7.19 11.04 -0.02
C PHE A 63 6.37 9.86 0.49
N ILE A 64 6.52 8.69 -0.12
CA ILE A 64 6.02 7.42 0.40
C ILE A 64 7.21 6.70 1.02
N ILE A 65 7.12 6.48 2.33
CA ILE A 65 8.18 5.89 3.14
C ILE A 65 7.85 4.41 3.32
N GLY A 66 8.56 3.55 2.60
CA GLY A 66 8.57 2.11 2.81
C GLY A 66 9.21 1.74 4.16
N ASN A 67 9.56 0.47 4.32
CA ASN A 67 10.11 -0.01 5.58
C ASN A 67 11.42 -0.80 5.40
N GLY A 68 12.00 -0.73 4.21
CA GLY A 68 13.22 -1.46 3.90
C GLY A 68 14.45 -0.98 4.66
N PRO A 69 15.50 -1.82 4.76
CA PRO A 69 16.72 -1.52 5.50
C PRO A 69 17.49 -0.30 4.97
N SER A 70 17.25 0.12 3.71
CA SER A 70 17.84 1.33 3.13
C SER A 70 17.50 2.61 3.90
N LEU A 71 16.40 2.63 4.68
CA LEU A 71 16.04 3.77 5.52
C LEU A 71 17.11 4.10 6.56
N LYS A 72 17.91 3.12 7.00
CA LYS A 72 19.05 3.36 7.93
C LYS A 72 20.13 4.28 7.33
N GLN A 73 20.18 4.40 6.00
CA GLN A 73 21.14 5.22 5.26
C GLN A 73 20.52 6.52 4.76
N THR A 74 19.21 6.72 4.96
CA THR A 74 18.46 7.86 4.46
C THR A 74 18.31 8.91 5.55
N ASP A 75 18.74 10.14 5.29
CA ASP A 75 18.54 11.27 6.23
C ASP A 75 17.08 11.72 6.20
N LEU A 76 16.26 11.07 7.02
CA LEU A 76 14.82 11.35 7.09
C LEU A 76 14.50 12.68 7.77
N SER A 77 15.45 13.34 8.45
CA SER A 77 15.24 14.65 9.07
C SER A 77 14.81 15.72 8.06
N ARG A 78 15.24 15.57 6.81
CA ARG A 78 14.87 16.44 5.68
C ARG A 78 13.38 16.40 5.35
N LEU A 79 12.67 15.35 5.78
CA LEU A 79 11.24 15.17 5.49
C LEU A 79 10.31 15.87 6.48
N ARG A 80 10.83 16.52 7.50
CA ARG A 80 10.03 17.16 8.57
C ARG A 80 8.94 18.10 8.03
N ASN A 81 9.21 18.82 6.96
CA ASN A 81 8.30 19.78 6.34
C ASN A 81 7.68 19.28 5.01
N GLU A 82 7.89 18.01 4.67
CA GLU A 82 7.33 17.38 3.48
C GLU A 82 6.01 16.66 3.81
N TYR A 83 5.17 16.52 2.80
CA TYR A 83 4.03 15.59 2.89
C TYR A 83 4.55 14.16 2.81
N THR A 84 4.20 13.35 3.79
CA THR A 84 4.72 11.98 3.91
C THR A 84 3.61 10.97 4.15
N PHE A 85 3.70 9.82 3.49
CA PHE A 85 2.90 8.64 3.77
C PHE A 85 3.79 7.60 4.44
N GLY A 86 3.52 7.29 5.69
CA GLY A 86 4.18 6.20 6.42
C GLY A 86 3.41 4.89 6.29
N LEU A 87 4.10 3.81 6.03
CA LEU A 87 3.50 2.51 5.72
C LEU A 87 3.64 1.51 6.87
N ASN A 88 2.62 0.70 7.12
CA ASN A 88 2.63 -0.42 8.06
C ASN A 88 3.21 -0.04 9.45
N ARG A 89 4.37 -0.57 9.83
CA ARG A 89 4.97 -0.32 11.14
C ARG A 89 6.01 0.79 11.15
N ILE A 90 5.91 1.78 10.26
CA ILE A 90 6.82 2.94 10.20
C ILE A 90 6.87 3.71 11.53
N TYR A 91 5.81 3.64 12.33
CA TYR A 91 5.73 4.31 13.63
C TYR A 91 6.83 3.86 14.62
N LEU A 92 7.44 2.70 14.41
CA LEU A 92 8.61 2.28 15.17
C LEU A 92 9.81 3.21 15.03
N MET A 93 9.82 4.08 14.01
CA MET A 93 10.86 5.07 13.74
C MET A 93 10.53 6.46 14.31
N PHE A 94 9.29 6.73 14.67
CA PHE A 94 8.87 8.06 15.11
C PHE A 94 9.61 8.62 16.34
N PRO A 95 9.96 7.79 17.36
CA PRO A 95 10.75 8.29 18.48
C PRO A 95 12.12 8.85 18.06
N ASP A 96 12.78 8.20 17.11
CA ASP A 96 14.11 8.60 16.62
C ASP A 96 14.01 9.81 15.67
N LEU A 97 12.94 9.89 14.87
CA LEU A 97 12.70 11.00 13.95
C LEU A 97 12.32 12.31 14.65
N GLY A 98 11.64 12.24 15.79
CA GLY A 98 11.08 13.38 16.49
C GLY A 98 9.95 14.10 15.72
N PHE A 99 9.31 13.44 14.77
CA PHE A 99 8.07 13.86 14.10
C PHE A 99 7.31 12.65 13.56
N HIS A 100 6.03 12.85 13.25
CA HIS A 100 5.17 11.84 12.63
C HIS A 100 5.04 12.09 11.13
N THR A 101 4.75 11.03 10.36
CA THR A 101 4.35 11.19 8.95
C THR A 101 3.02 11.93 8.85
N THR A 102 2.78 12.62 7.73
CA THR A 102 1.51 13.35 7.49
C THR A 102 0.32 12.39 7.47
N TYR A 103 0.50 11.23 6.85
CA TYR A 103 -0.50 10.18 6.71
C TYR A 103 0.09 8.83 7.07
N PHE A 104 -0.76 7.96 7.60
CA PHE A 104 -0.43 6.56 7.88
C PHE A 104 -1.30 5.64 7.04
N VAL A 105 -0.70 4.63 6.40
CA VAL A 105 -1.41 3.67 5.54
C VAL A 105 -1.01 2.25 5.90
N THR A 106 -1.98 1.42 6.22
CA THR A 106 -1.79 -0.02 6.33
C THR A 106 -3.04 -0.77 5.90
N VAL A 107 -2.88 -1.79 5.09
CA VAL A 107 -3.98 -2.61 4.56
C VAL A 107 -3.73 -4.10 4.76
N ASN A 108 -2.57 -4.47 5.27
CA ASN A 108 -2.23 -5.86 5.57
C ASN A 108 -2.96 -6.33 6.82
N ASP A 109 -3.83 -7.33 6.66
CA ASP A 109 -4.72 -7.82 7.72
C ASP A 109 -3.91 -8.35 8.92
N LEU A 110 -2.78 -9.04 8.69
CA LEU A 110 -1.93 -9.56 9.77
C LEU A 110 -1.22 -8.45 10.55
N VAL A 111 -0.83 -7.36 9.88
CA VAL A 111 -0.24 -6.20 10.56
C VAL A 111 -1.29 -5.50 11.41
N ILE A 112 -2.48 -5.28 10.86
CA ILE A 112 -3.57 -4.60 11.58
C ILE A 112 -3.99 -5.43 12.80
N GLU A 113 -4.19 -6.74 12.62
CA GLU A 113 -4.59 -7.64 13.71
C GLU A 113 -3.58 -7.63 14.87
N GLN A 114 -2.28 -7.70 14.56
CA GLN A 114 -1.22 -7.82 15.56
C GLN A 114 -0.78 -6.49 16.16
N CYS A 115 -1.06 -5.36 15.49
CA CYS A 115 -0.58 -4.04 15.88
C CYS A 115 -1.71 -3.02 16.07
N LYS A 116 -2.97 -3.45 16.23
CA LYS A 116 -4.13 -2.55 16.27
C LYS A 116 -4.01 -1.47 17.35
N ASP A 117 -3.48 -1.82 18.52
CA ASP A 117 -3.38 -0.89 19.65
C ASP A 117 -2.34 0.21 19.36
N ASP A 118 -1.19 -0.14 18.80
CA ASP A 118 -0.19 0.82 18.32
C ASP A 118 -0.78 1.74 17.24
N ILE A 119 -1.51 1.15 16.28
CA ILE A 119 -2.15 1.90 15.19
C ILE A 119 -3.20 2.87 15.74
N LEU A 120 -4.02 2.44 16.71
CA LEU A 120 -5.02 3.30 17.35
C LEU A 120 -4.38 4.49 18.07
N ALA A 121 -3.25 4.28 18.72
CA ALA A 121 -2.52 5.30 19.46
C ALA A 121 -1.91 6.41 18.59
N LEU A 122 -1.77 6.20 17.27
CA LEU A 122 -1.19 7.20 16.38
C LEU A 122 -2.07 8.45 16.32
N PRO A 123 -1.53 9.66 16.53
CA PRO A 123 -2.28 10.91 16.54
C PRO A 123 -2.44 11.53 15.14
N ILE A 124 -2.28 10.76 14.08
CA ILE A 124 -2.27 11.22 12.68
C ILE A 124 -3.40 10.54 11.86
N PRO A 125 -3.81 11.11 10.73
CA PRO A 125 -4.78 10.49 9.83
C PRO A 125 -4.32 9.11 9.38
N LYS A 126 -5.20 8.11 9.55
CA LYS A 126 -4.94 6.69 9.27
C LYS A 126 -5.86 6.18 8.19
N PHE A 127 -5.30 5.43 7.24
CA PHE A 127 -6.04 4.74 6.17
C PHE A 127 -5.86 3.23 6.34
N LEU A 128 -6.95 2.53 6.60
CA LEU A 128 -6.97 1.09 6.86
C LEU A 128 -7.86 0.36 5.84
N SER A 129 -7.64 -0.94 5.68
CA SER A 129 -8.53 -1.78 4.88
C SER A 129 -9.89 -1.93 5.53
N TRP A 130 -10.98 -1.79 4.75
CA TRP A 130 -12.33 -2.06 5.21
C TRP A 130 -12.51 -3.49 5.74
N ARG A 131 -11.79 -4.47 5.21
CA ARG A 131 -11.85 -5.86 5.67
C ARG A 131 -11.56 -6.02 7.16
N THR A 132 -10.79 -5.12 7.73
CA THR A 132 -10.37 -5.18 9.13
C THR A 132 -11.26 -4.37 10.09
N HIS A 133 -12.33 -3.74 9.60
CA HIS A 133 -13.18 -2.88 10.44
C HIS A 133 -13.73 -3.59 11.66
N GLY A 134 -14.06 -4.89 11.53
CA GLY A 134 -14.58 -5.71 12.64
C GLY A 134 -13.56 -6.01 13.76
N LEU A 135 -12.26 -5.68 13.57
CA LEU A 135 -11.24 -5.81 14.62
C LEU A 135 -11.29 -4.69 15.66
N PHE A 136 -12.03 -3.62 15.36
CA PHE A 136 -12.11 -2.42 16.21
C PHE A 136 -13.42 -2.39 16.99
N PRO A 137 -13.40 -1.85 18.22
CA PRO A 137 -14.62 -1.75 19.03
C PRO A 137 -15.63 -0.81 18.37
N SER A 138 -16.91 -1.07 18.56
CA SER A 138 -18.00 -0.20 18.10
C SER A 138 -17.89 1.21 18.69
N GLY A 139 -18.38 2.21 17.95
CA GLY A 139 -18.33 3.61 18.36
C GLY A 139 -17.88 4.53 17.22
N LYS A 140 -17.04 5.51 17.53
CA LYS A 140 -16.45 6.42 16.54
C LYS A 140 -15.49 5.66 15.63
N ALA A 141 -15.51 5.97 14.33
CA ALA A 141 -14.58 5.37 13.38
C ALA A 141 -13.11 5.66 13.77
N PRO A 142 -12.29 4.61 13.97
CA PRO A 142 -10.91 4.78 14.43
C PRO A 142 -9.98 5.27 13.31
N ALA A 143 -10.41 5.18 12.05
CA ALA A 143 -9.63 5.49 10.87
C ALA A 143 -10.53 5.79 9.68
N THR A 144 -9.95 6.30 8.59
CA THR A 144 -10.58 6.33 7.27
C THR A 144 -10.39 4.97 6.61
N PHE A 145 -11.47 4.25 6.37
CA PHE A 145 -11.42 2.92 5.78
C PHE A 145 -11.49 2.98 4.25
N LEU A 146 -10.60 2.24 3.61
CA LEU A 146 -10.56 2.03 2.16
C LEU A 146 -11.20 0.69 1.81
N TYR A 147 -12.03 0.64 0.76
CA TYR A 147 -12.49 -0.63 0.22
C TYR A 147 -11.42 -1.23 -0.67
N THR A 148 -10.55 -2.05 -0.07
CA THR A 148 -9.40 -2.67 -0.76
C THR A 148 -9.68 -4.09 -1.19
N THR A 149 -9.09 -4.51 -2.32
CA THR A 149 -9.24 -5.86 -2.88
C THR A 149 -7.92 -6.40 -3.42
N TYR A 150 -7.82 -7.75 -3.48
CA TYR A 150 -6.64 -8.49 -3.96
C TYR A 150 -6.75 -8.98 -5.41
N ASP A 151 -7.87 -8.76 -6.08
CA ASP A 151 -8.07 -9.24 -7.44
C ASP A 151 -7.08 -8.62 -8.42
N ASN A 152 -7.32 -8.92 -9.72
CA ASN A 152 -6.55 -8.34 -10.82
C ASN A 152 -6.33 -6.85 -10.61
N PRO A 153 -5.08 -6.42 -10.51
CA PRO A 153 -4.78 -5.04 -10.22
C PRO A 153 -5.35 -4.10 -11.28
N ALA A 154 -5.96 -3.02 -10.80
CA ALA A 154 -6.26 -1.83 -11.57
C ALA A 154 -5.87 -0.61 -10.73
N PHE A 155 -5.76 0.56 -11.34
CA PHE A 155 -5.38 1.78 -10.63
C PHE A 155 -6.61 2.62 -10.30
N ALA A 156 -6.90 2.81 -9.02
CA ALA A 156 -7.96 3.68 -8.55
C ALA A 156 -7.51 5.15 -8.62
N ARG A 157 -8.09 5.92 -9.55
CA ARG A 157 -7.91 7.38 -9.59
C ARG A 157 -8.77 8.10 -8.56
N ASP A 158 -9.78 7.43 -8.05
CA ASP A 158 -10.67 7.89 -7.00
C ASP A 158 -10.84 6.79 -5.95
N VAL A 159 -10.22 6.98 -4.79
CA VAL A 159 -10.16 5.98 -3.72
C VAL A 159 -11.44 5.89 -2.88
N ARG A 160 -12.47 6.66 -3.22
CA ARG A 160 -13.80 6.50 -2.63
C ARG A 160 -14.45 5.19 -3.06
N HIS A 161 -14.06 4.68 -4.22
CA HIS A 161 -14.47 3.40 -4.75
C HIS A 161 -13.50 2.29 -4.35
N ARG A 162 -13.46 1.21 -5.11
CA ARG A 162 -12.56 0.10 -4.91
C ARG A 162 -11.10 0.50 -5.15
N VAL A 163 -10.23 0.09 -4.26
CA VAL A 163 -8.78 0.29 -4.31
C VAL A 163 -8.11 -1.08 -4.43
N TRP A 164 -7.08 -1.21 -5.26
CA TRP A 164 -6.36 -2.48 -5.44
C TRP A 164 -5.05 -2.50 -4.66
N GLU A 165 -4.76 -3.62 -4.01
CA GLU A 165 -3.56 -3.76 -3.18
C GLU A 165 -2.32 -4.18 -3.96
N SER A 166 -2.47 -5.00 -5.00
CA SER A 166 -1.37 -5.52 -5.81
C SER A 166 -0.18 -6.01 -4.97
N ALA A 167 -0.50 -6.75 -3.90
CA ALA A 167 0.45 -7.35 -2.94
C ALA A 167 1.39 -6.36 -2.23
N THR A 168 1.09 -5.06 -2.25
CA THR A 168 1.91 -4.05 -1.56
C THR A 168 1.11 -2.82 -1.13
N VAL A 169 1.29 -2.43 0.13
CA VAL A 169 0.72 -1.19 0.68
C VAL A 169 1.25 0.07 -0.03
N THR A 170 2.45 0.02 -0.59
CA THR A 170 3.01 1.11 -1.40
C THR A 170 2.12 1.46 -2.57
N TYR A 171 1.52 0.46 -3.23
CA TYR A 171 0.59 0.69 -4.33
C TYR A 171 -0.70 1.35 -3.88
N VAL A 172 -1.20 1.01 -2.70
CA VAL A 172 -2.36 1.67 -2.09
C VAL A 172 -2.03 3.14 -1.78
N ALA A 173 -0.86 3.42 -1.22
CA ALA A 173 -0.41 4.78 -0.95
C ALA A 173 -0.24 5.61 -2.24
N LEU A 174 0.23 5.01 -3.33
CA LEU A 174 0.28 5.66 -4.66
C LEU A 174 -1.11 6.06 -5.16
N GLN A 175 -2.13 5.21 -4.99
CA GLN A 175 -3.51 5.53 -5.36
C GLN A 175 -4.09 6.65 -4.47
N LEU A 176 -3.80 6.64 -3.16
CA LEU A 176 -4.17 7.72 -2.24
C LEU A 176 -3.52 9.05 -2.64
N ALA A 177 -2.21 9.05 -2.87
CA ALA A 177 -1.47 10.26 -3.27
C ALA A 177 -1.99 10.81 -4.61
N PHE A 178 -2.33 9.93 -5.57
CA PHE A 178 -2.95 10.33 -6.81
C PHE A 178 -4.31 11.01 -6.60
N HIS A 179 -5.17 10.41 -5.78
CA HIS A 179 -6.49 10.96 -5.42
C HIS A 179 -6.38 12.33 -4.74
N MET A 180 -5.38 12.49 -3.86
CA MET A 180 -5.12 13.76 -3.16
C MET A 180 -4.50 14.84 -4.05
N GLY A 181 -4.16 14.52 -5.31
CA GLY A 181 -3.70 15.49 -6.29
C GLY A 181 -2.20 15.74 -6.33
N PHE A 182 -1.39 14.97 -5.64
CA PHE A 182 0.06 15.16 -5.68
C PHE A 182 0.61 15.07 -7.11
N GLN A 183 1.44 16.06 -7.47
CA GLN A 183 2.06 16.16 -8.78
C GLN A 183 3.27 15.24 -8.91
N GLN A 184 4.03 15.12 -7.85
CA GLN A 184 5.21 14.25 -7.76
C GLN A 184 5.11 13.38 -6.51
N VAL A 185 5.41 12.10 -6.65
CA VAL A 185 5.56 11.18 -5.52
C VAL A 185 6.96 10.59 -5.56
N VAL A 186 7.66 10.65 -4.42
CA VAL A 186 9.00 10.12 -4.24
C VAL A 186 8.91 8.87 -3.35
N LEU A 187 9.42 7.75 -3.82
CA LEU A 187 9.55 6.53 -3.03
C LEU A 187 10.91 6.51 -2.31
N ILE A 188 10.91 6.15 -1.04
CA ILE A 188 12.11 5.85 -0.25
C ILE A 188 11.85 4.62 0.62
N GLY A 189 12.88 3.84 0.94
CA GLY A 189 12.73 2.63 1.74
C GLY A 189 11.92 1.52 1.05
N VAL A 190 11.78 1.58 -0.28
CA VAL A 190 11.12 0.55 -1.10
C VAL A 190 12.22 -0.30 -1.74
N ASP A 191 12.91 -1.09 -0.94
CA ASP A 191 14.12 -1.83 -1.33
C ASP A 191 13.85 -2.90 -2.39
N HIS A 192 12.62 -3.42 -2.45
CA HIS A 192 12.17 -4.43 -3.42
C HIS A 192 13.07 -5.67 -3.42
N SER A 193 13.41 -6.15 -2.23
CA SER A 193 14.24 -7.34 -2.00
C SER A 193 13.81 -8.05 -0.72
N SER A 194 14.12 -9.35 -0.63
CA SER A 194 13.88 -10.16 0.58
C SER A 194 15.05 -11.10 0.81
N PHE A 195 15.45 -11.23 2.06
CA PHE A 195 16.46 -12.21 2.51
C PHE A 195 15.83 -13.55 2.88
N VAL A 196 14.50 -13.64 2.99
CA VAL A 196 13.80 -14.88 3.34
C VAL A 196 13.29 -15.54 2.06
N PRO A 197 13.81 -16.73 1.72
CA PRO A 197 13.36 -17.46 0.53
C PRO A 197 11.99 -18.10 0.78
N GLY A 198 11.23 -18.33 -0.28
CA GLY A 198 9.98 -19.06 -0.22
C GLY A 198 8.99 -18.65 -1.31
N LYS A 199 7.83 -19.30 -1.30
CA LYS A 199 6.75 -18.99 -2.23
C LYS A 199 6.05 -17.71 -1.78
N ALA A 200 5.82 -16.80 -2.72
CA ALA A 200 5.07 -15.57 -2.50
C ALA A 200 3.72 -15.82 -1.78
N ASN A 201 3.32 -14.90 -0.93
CA ASN A 201 2.07 -14.94 -0.13
C ASN A 201 1.98 -16.10 0.88
N THR A 202 3.07 -16.85 1.11
CA THR A 202 3.10 -17.83 2.20
C THR A 202 3.18 -17.13 3.54
N THR A 203 2.27 -17.45 4.45
CA THR A 203 2.32 -16.96 5.84
C THR A 203 3.38 -17.73 6.61
N ILE A 204 4.27 -17.00 7.25
CA ILE A 204 5.32 -17.55 8.12
C ILE A 204 5.29 -16.86 9.49
N VAL A 205 5.92 -17.50 10.48
CA VAL A 205 6.10 -16.96 11.84
C VAL A 205 7.58 -16.66 12.03
N SER A 206 7.91 -15.43 12.36
CA SER A 206 9.27 -15.00 12.63
C SER A 206 9.90 -15.75 13.81
N GLN A 207 11.13 -16.19 13.65
CA GLN A 207 11.88 -16.92 14.69
C GLN A 207 12.87 -16.02 15.46
N GLY A 208 13.13 -14.81 14.96
CA GLY A 208 14.10 -13.88 15.54
C GLY A 208 13.98 -12.48 14.95
N ASP A 209 15.12 -11.81 14.82
CA ASP A 209 15.21 -10.46 14.25
C ASP A 209 14.84 -10.42 12.77
N ASP A 210 14.30 -9.30 12.35
CA ASP A 210 13.85 -9.07 10.98
C ASP A 210 14.97 -8.42 10.12
N PRO A 211 15.53 -9.15 9.14
CA PRO A 211 16.56 -8.60 8.26
C PRO A 211 16.02 -7.78 7.10
N ASN A 212 14.70 -7.83 6.83
CA ASN A 212 14.09 -7.23 5.66
C ASN A 212 13.61 -5.79 5.87
N HIS A 213 13.65 -5.32 7.12
CA HIS A 213 13.13 -4.01 7.48
C HIS A 213 14.15 -3.18 8.26
N PHE A 214 13.88 -1.87 8.37
CA PHE A 214 14.78 -0.94 9.06
C PHE A 214 14.95 -1.22 10.56
N ASN A 215 13.99 -1.88 11.19
CA ASN A 215 14.02 -2.21 12.61
C ASN A 215 14.04 -3.73 12.81
N PRO A 216 15.00 -4.29 13.57
CA PRO A 216 15.05 -5.74 13.82
C PRO A 216 13.79 -6.30 14.48
N SER A 217 13.07 -5.49 15.26
CA SER A 217 11.80 -5.87 15.89
C SER A 217 10.59 -5.68 15.00
N TYR A 218 10.76 -5.29 13.73
CA TYR A 218 9.65 -4.98 12.83
C TYR A 218 8.70 -6.17 12.66
N PHE A 219 9.21 -7.31 12.28
CA PHE A 219 8.54 -8.62 12.36
C PHE A 219 9.36 -9.52 13.30
N GLY A 220 9.48 -9.11 14.56
CA GLY A 220 10.24 -9.84 15.56
C GLY A 220 9.67 -11.23 15.86
N LYS A 221 10.34 -11.98 16.74
CA LYS A 221 9.96 -13.35 17.10
C LYS A 221 8.47 -13.48 17.43
N GLY A 222 7.81 -14.46 16.81
CA GLY A 222 6.39 -14.75 16.98
C GLY A 222 5.46 -13.95 16.06
N PHE A 223 5.95 -12.94 15.34
CA PHE A 223 5.12 -12.15 14.42
C PHE A 223 4.77 -12.97 13.17
N ARG A 224 3.48 -12.95 12.79
CA ARG A 224 2.97 -13.59 11.57
C ARG A 224 3.00 -12.59 10.43
N TRP A 225 3.61 -12.97 9.31
CA TRP A 225 3.67 -12.14 8.11
C TRP A 225 3.70 -12.99 6.84
N GLN A 226 3.49 -12.38 5.70
CA GLN A 226 3.49 -13.07 4.41
C GLN A 226 4.73 -12.72 3.60
N LEU A 227 5.30 -13.74 2.96
CA LEU A 227 6.41 -13.55 2.03
C LEU A 227 5.98 -12.64 0.87
N PRO A 228 6.85 -11.71 0.43
CA PRO A 228 6.51 -10.73 -0.58
C PRO A 228 6.20 -11.37 -1.94
N ASP A 229 5.28 -10.76 -2.67
CA ASP A 229 4.94 -11.09 -4.04
C ASP A 229 5.42 -9.95 -4.95
N PHE A 230 6.69 -10.04 -5.36
CA PHE A 230 7.30 -9.02 -6.20
C PHE A 230 6.68 -8.93 -7.59
N GLU A 231 6.32 -10.06 -8.19
CA GLU A 231 5.71 -10.10 -9.52
C GLU A 231 4.37 -9.33 -9.53
N THR A 232 3.48 -9.64 -8.58
CA THR A 232 2.20 -8.94 -8.46
C THR A 232 2.38 -7.46 -8.10
N SER A 233 3.33 -7.12 -7.23
CA SER A 233 3.59 -5.72 -6.86
C SER A 233 4.14 -4.91 -8.04
N GLU A 234 4.98 -5.49 -8.89
CA GLU A 234 5.47 -4.84 -10.11
C GLU A 234 4.37 -4.56 -11.13
N ILE A 235 3.37 -5.43 -11.24
CA ILE A 235 2.18 -5.16 -12.09
C ILE A 235 1.51 -3.87 -11.60
N GLY A 236 1.27 -3.75 -10.30
CA GLY A 236 0.70 -2.53 -9.70
C GLY A 236 1.57 -1.29 -9.95
N TYR A 237 2.87 -1.40 -9.74
CA TYR A 237 3.78 -0.27 -9.98
C TYR A 237 3.78 0.21 -11.44
N ARG A 238 3.72 -0.70 -12.43
CA ARG A 238 3.58 -0.33 -13.84
C ARG A 238 2.25 0.39 -14.11
N LEU A 239 1.15 -0.07 -13.51
CA LEU A 239 -0.16 0.59 -13.60
C LEU A 239 -0.14 1.98 -12.95
N ALA A 240 0.51 2.13 -11.79
CA ALA A 240 0.69 3.42 -11.14
C ALA A 240 1.49 4.38 -12.02
N ARG A 241 2.65 3.95 -12.53
CA ARG A 241 3.47 4.74 -13.45
C ARG A 241 2.66 5.25 -14.63
N GLN A 242 1.95 4.35 -15.32
CA GLN A 242 1.10 4.73 -16.45
C GLN A 242 0.00 5.72 -16.09
N ALA A 243 -0.64 5.56 -14.92
CA ALA A 243 -1.70 6.45 -14.47
C ALA A 243 -1.17 7.85 -14.18
N TYR A 244 -0.02 7.96 -13.51
CA TYR A 244 0.63 9.23 -13.21
C TYR A 244 1.10 9.92 -14.50
N GLU A 245 1.82 9.23 -15.38
CA GLU A 245 2.30 9.78 -16.65
C GLU A 245 1.14 10.28 -17.53
N LYS A 246 0.04 9.52 -17.65
CA LYS A 246 -1.17 9.96 -18.38
C LYS A 246 -1.84 11.19 -17.79
N ALA A 247 -1.64 11.47 -16.52
CA ALA A 247 -2.16 12.65 -15.84
C ALA A 247 -1.15 13.82 -15.81
N GLY A 248 -0.01 13.71 -16.50
CA GLY A 248 1.07 14.70 -16.46
C GLY A 248 1.77 14.77 -15.10
N ARG A 249 1.69 13.70 -14.29
CA ARG A 249 2.29 13.58 -12.95
C ARG A 249 3.41 12.54 -12.97
N GLN A 250 4.20 12.47 -11.91
CA GLN A 250 5.32 11.51 -11.87
C GLN A 250 5.47 10.80 -10.53
N VAL A 251 5.98 9.58 -10.59
CA VAL A 251 6.53 8.84 -9.48
C VAL A 251 8.01 8.62 -9.76
N ILE A 252 8.86 8.94 -8.80
CA ILE A 252 10.30 8.69 -8.84
C ILE A 252 10.72 7.86 -7.63
N ASP A 253 11.84 7.16 -7.73
CA ASP A 253 12.35 6.30 -6.68
C ASP A 253 13.73 6.77 -6.23
N ALA A 254 13.80 7.24 -4.99
CA ALA A 254 15.02 7.70 -4.33
C ALA A 254 15.51 6.70 -3.26
N THR A 255 15.06 5.44 -3.32
CA THR A 255 15.51 4.37 -2.40
C THR A 255 16.99 4.07 -2.63
N ILE A 256 17.81 4.27 -1.61
CA ILE A 256 19.25 4.02 -1.67
C ILE A 256 19.50 2.52 -1.88
N GLY A 257 20.20 2.15 -2.97
CA GLY A 257 20.49 0.75 -3.29
C GLY A 257 19.27 -0.13 -3.61
N GLY A 258 18.07 0.45 -3.72
CA GLY A 258 16.82 -0.28 -4.01
C GLY A 258 16.83 -0.94 -5.38
N LYS A 259 16.21 -2.13 -5.47
CA LYS A 259 16.20 -2.97 -6.68
C LYS A 259 14.99 -2.74 -7.59
N LEU A 260 14.02 -1.93 -7.17
CA LEU A 260 12.87 -1.58 -8.00
C LEU A 260 13.31 -0.75 -9.21
N THR A 261 12.99 -1.19 -10.43
CA THR A 261 13.42 -0.57 -11.68
C THR A 261 12.29 0.10 -12.47
N ILE A 262 11.06 0.03 -11.96
CA ILE A 262 9.87 0.49 -12.69
C ILE A 262 9.80 2.01 -12.75
N PHE A 263 10.20 2.71 -11.68
CA PHE A 263 10.21 4.16 -11.63
C PHE A 263 11.59 4.73 -11.92
N PRO A 264 11.71 5.95 -12.48
CA PRO A 264 12.99 6.64 -12.64
C PRO A 264 13.72 6.76 -11.30
N LYS A 265 15.00 6.40 -11.27
CA LYS A 265 15.86 6.53 -10.09
C LYS A 265 16.41 7.94 -10.00
N VAL A 266 16.44 8.46 -8.78
CA VAL A 266 17.07 9.74 -8.45
C VAL A 266 17.91 9.59 -7.19
N ASP A 267 18.94 10.42 -7.04
CA ASP A 267 19.65 10.52 -5.78
C ASP A 267 18.80 11.26 -4.76
N TYR A 268 18.67 10.67 -3.55
CA TYR A 268 17.89 11.26 -2.48
C TYR A 268 18.40 12.65 -2.08
N SER A 269 19.73 12.83 -2.04
CA SER A 269 20.35 14.10 -1.65
C SER A 269 20.08 15.23 -2.64
N SER A 270 19.82 14.90 -3.92
CA SER A 270 19.52 15.88 -4.96
C SER A 270 18.13 16.50 -4.89
N LEU A 271 17.28 16.03 -3.98
CA LEU A 271 15.89 16.48 -3.84
C LEU A 271 15.73 17.72 -2.95
N PHE A 272 16.82 18.13 -2.25
CA PHE A 272 16.79 19.20 -1.22
C PHE A 272 17.85 20.27 -1.44
#